data_567fefa1332bc64e15b5f67f035aabc2
#
_entry.id   567fefa1332bc64e15b5f67f035aabc2
#
_cell.length_a   1.000
_cell.length_b   1.000
_cell.length_c   1.000
_cell.angle_alpha   90.00
_cell.angle_beta   90.00
_cell.angle_gamma   90.00
#
_symmetry.space_group_name_H-M   'P 1'
#
loop_
_entity.id
_entity.type
_entity.pdbx_description
1 polymer ?
#
loop_
_entity_poly.entity_id
_entity_poly.type
_entity_poly.pdbx_seq_one_letter_code
_entity_poly.pdbx_strand_id
1 'polypeptide(L)'
;MLRNPELRRALLLGGLVTLLASAAAALLSGWRASCVTLALGVVLLGLYTVELCCRYRAMARLAADIDAVLHGSGDIHLADYGEGEVSLLRSEVRKMTLRLREQAAQLEKEKLQLADAMADISHQMRTPLTAVNLLLTSLAGHVDEESRGDVRALRRQVARMDWLVESLLKLTKLDAGTARFCPETIPLSALLARAAEPFAIGMELRGQQMQVEASGNVRCDPAWTAEALGNILKNCSEHMQEGTITVRAEENAVASVVVIRDTGGGIAPQDLPHLFERYYKGENAPEQSVGIGLALSRSIAAAQNGTLTAANVPGGAELTMKLYKGIV
;
A
#
# COMPACT_ATOMS: atom_id res chain seq x y z
N MET A 1 -8.39 20.24 -33.56
CA MET A 1 -8.18 21.66 -33.29
C MET A 1 -9.44 22.49 -33.37
N LEU A 2 -10.28 22.39 -34.40
CA LEU A 2 -11.56 23.12 -34.54
C LEU A 2 -12.66 22.77 -33.50
N ARG A 3 -12.43 21.77 -32.63
CA ARG A 3 -13.33 21.36 -31.56
C ARG A 3 -13.22 22.22 -30.29
N ASN A 4 -12.22 23.11 -30.19
CA ASN A 4 -12.03 23.94 -29.01
C ASN A 4 -13.02 25.15 -29.09
N PRO A 5 -13.91 25.31 -28.10
CA PRO A 5 -14.93 26.35 -28.09
C PRO A 5 -14.37 27.78 -28.05
N GLU A 6 -13.20 27.96 -27.41
CA GLU A 6 -12.52 29.26 -27.32
C GLU A 6 -11.95 29.71 -28.66
N LEU A 7 -11.28 28.81 -29.39
CA LEU A 7 -10.76 29.08 -30.72
C LEU A 7 -11.89 29.44 -31.69
N ARG A 8 -13.00 28.71 -31.62
CA ARG A 8 -14.18 28.97 -32.45
C ARG A 8 -14.83 30.30 -32.13
N ARG A 9 -14.94 30.70 -30.85
CA ARG A 9 -15.47 32.01 -30.44
C ARG A 9 -14.54 33.13 -30.90
N ALA A 10 -13.24 33.02 -30.73
CA ALA A 10 -12.26 34.01 -31.14
C ALA A 10 -12.31 34.25 -32.69
N LEU A 11 -12.39 33.16 -33.48
CA LEU A 11 -12.53 33.23 -34.93
C LEU A 11 -13.84 33.86 -35.36
N LEU A 12 -14.97 33.54 -34.73
CA LEU A 12 -16.26 34.11 -35.02
C LEU A 12 -16.32 35.60 -34.69
N LEU A 13 -15.83 36.00 -33.52
CA LEU A 13 -15.78 37.39 -33.09
C LEU A 13 -14.83 38.21 -33.98
N GLY A 14 -13.63 37.71 -34.23
CA GLY A 14 -12.66 38.37 -35.11
C GLY A 14 -13.17 38.49 -36.54
N GLY A 15 -13.80 37.45 -37.09
CA GLY A 15 -14.44 37.49 -38.41
C GLY A 15 -15.58 38.49 -38.49
N LEU A 16 -16.42 38.57 -37.43
CA LEU A 16 -17.51 39.56 -37.37
C LEU A 16 -16.98 40.99 -37.34
N VAL A 17 -15.93 41.26 -36.55
CA VAL A 17 -15.28 42.57 -36.45
C VAL A 17 -14.65 42.99 -37.80
N THR A 18 -13.98 42.07 -38.47
CA THR A 18 -13.37 42.36 -39.79
C THR A 18 -14.45 42.64 -40.85
N LEU A 19 -15.54 41.91 -40.86
CA LEU A 19 -16.68 42.16 -41.75
C LEU A 19 -17.33 43.52 -41.51
N LEU A 20 -17.58 43.86 -40.24
CA LEU A 20 -18.15 45.16 -39.85
C LEU A 20 -17.22 46.32 -40.23
N ALA A 21 -15.90 46.17 -40.00
CA ALA A 21 -14.92 47.18 -40.39
C ALA A 21 -14.82 47.36 -41.90
N SER A 22 -14.88 46.26 -42.68
CA SER A 22 -14.88 46.28 -44.13
C SER A 22 -16.15 46.93 -44.70
N ALA A 23 -17.31 46.66 -44.13
CA ALA A 23 -18.59 47.29 -44.52
C ALA A 23 -18.61 48.81 -44.23
N ALA A 24 -18.12 49.23 -43.05
CA ALA A 24 -17.97 50.65 -42.73
C ALA A 24 -16.98 51.38 -43.67
N ALA A 25 -15.85 50.74 -44.01
CA ALA A 25 -14.89 51.29 -45.00
C ALA A 25 -15.50 51.44 -46.41
N ALA A 26 -16.36 50.49 -46.83
CA ALA A 26 -17.06 50.56 -48.09
C ALA A 26 -18.02 51.77 -48.15
N LEU A 27 -18.74 52.05 -47.06
CA LEU A 27 -19.68 53.16 -46.95
C LEU A 27 -19.00 54.54 -46.91
N LEU A 28 -17.85 54.64 -46.23
CA LEU A 28 -17.16 55.92 -45.99
C LEU A 28 -16.13 56.27 -47.07
N SER A 29 -15.46 55.31 -47.64
CA SER A 29 -14.25 55.55 -48.46
C SER A 29 -14.27 54.75 -49.78
N GLY A 30 -15.32 54.02 -50.07
CA GLY A 30 -15.52 53.30 -51.31
C GLY A 30 -14.91 51.88 -51.32
N TRP A 31 -15.13 51.15 -52.42
CA TRP A 31 -14.88 49.71 -52.50
C TRP A 31 -13.39 49.33 -52.36
N ARG A 32 -12.44 50.20 -52.82
CA ARG A 32 -10.99 49.96 -52.71
C ARG A 32 -10.53 49.92 -51.25
N ALA A 33 -11.00 50.82 -50.42
CA ALA A 33 -10.70 50.82 -48.97
C ALA A 33 -11.28 49.59 -48.27
N SER A 34 -12.47 49.15 -48.66
CA SER A 34 -13.07 47.90 -48.13
C SER A 34 -12.21 46.65 -48.46
N CYS A 35 -11.68 46.53 -49.68
CA CYS A 35 -10.79 45.42 -50.05
C CYS A 35 -9.52 45.41 -49.20
N VAL A 36 -8.91 46.58 -48.96
CA VAL A 36 -7.68 46.66 -48.12
C VAL A 36 -7.96 46.30 -46.67
N THR A 37 -9.05 46.80 -46.08
CA THR A 37 -9.43 46.47 -44.67
C THR A 37 -9.78 45.01 -44.50
N LEU A 38 -10.44 44.38 -45.46
CA LEU A 38 -10.73 42.96 -45.46
C LEU A 38 -9.47 42.11 -45.54
N ALA A 39 -8.57 42.45 -46.49
CA ALA A 39 -7.30 41.76 -46.63
C ALA A 39 -6.44 41.83 -45.36
N LEU A 40 -6.34 43.04 -44.77
CA LEU A 40 -5.63 43.25 -43.51
C LEU A 40 -6.24 42.45 -42.36
N GLY A 41 -7.57 42.46 -42.24
CA GLY A 41 -8.30 41.69 -41.22
C GLY A 41 -8.08 40.17 -41.34
N VAL A 42 -8.07 39.64 -42.58
CA VAL A 42 -7.79 38.22 -42.84
C VAL A 42 -6.36 37.86 -42.44
N VAL A 43 -5.40 38.72 -42.77
CA VAL A 43 -3.98 38.50 -42.37
C VAL A 43 -3.83 38.52 -40.86
N LEU A 44 -4.40 39.49 -40.14
CA LEU A 44 -4.34 39.57 -38.68
C LEU A 44 -5.01 38.36 -38.00
N LEU A 45 -6.18 37.93 -38.51
CA LEU A 45 -6.84 36.73 -38.04
C LEU A 45 -5.98 35.47 -38.28
N GLY A 46 -5.31 35.38 -39.43
CA GLY A 46 -4.37 34.31 -39.76
C GLY A 46 -3.22 34.27 -38.77
N LEU A 47 -2.56 35.40 -38.51
CA LEU A 47 -1.46 35.50 -37.56
C LEU A 47 -1.92 35.13 -36.13
N TYR A 48 -3.05 35.65 -35.69
CA TYR A 48 -3.62 35.36 -34.39
C TYR A 48 -3.93 33.84 -34.20
N THR A 49 -4.47 33.20 -35.25
CA THR A 49 -4.78 31.78 -35.22
C THR A 49 -3.51 30.92 -35.14
N VAL A 50 -2.44 31.30 -35.86
CA VAL A 50 -1.14 30.61 -35.80
C VAL A 50 -0.55 30.72 -34.39
N GLU A 51 -0.53 31.90 -33.82
CA GLU A 51 -0.04 32.14 -32.47
C GLU A 51 -0.82 31.30 -31.43
N LEU A 52 -2.16 31.32 -31.51
CA LEU A 52 -3.01 30.55 -30.61
C LEU A 52 -2.76 29.04 -30.76
N CYS A 53 -2.59 28.54 -31.97
CA CYS A 53 -2.24 27.15 -32.23
C CYS A 53 -0.88 26.76 -31.64
N CYS A 54 0.11 27.64 -31.69
CA CYS A 54 1.42 27.42 -31.09
C CYS A 54 1.32 27.32 -29.56
N ARG A 55 0.56 28.21 -28.92
CA ARG A 55 0.31 28.18 -27.46
C ARG A 55 -0.39 26.88 -27.04
N TYR A 56 -1.45 26.46 -27.75
CA TYR A 56 -2.15 25.21 -27.43
C TYR A 56 -1.24 23.97 -27.61
N ARG A 57 -0.39 23.94 -28.63
CA ARG A 57 0.58 22.86 -28.81
C ARG A 57 1.61 22.81 -27.69
N ALA A 58 2.08 23.98 -27.23
CA ALA A 58 3.02 24.06 -26.12
C ALA A 58 2.39 23.56 -24.80
N MET A 59 1.13 23.93 -24.51
CA MET A 59 0.39 23.44 -23.35
C MET A 59 0.13 21.93 -23.43
N ALA A 60 -0.24 21.40 -24.60
CA ALA A 60 -0.47 19.96 -24.78
C ALA A 60 0.82 19.14 -24.59
N ARG A 61 1.98 19.66 -25.03
CA ARG A 61 3.28 19.03 -24.76
C ARG A 61 3.59 19.04 -23.28
N LEU A 62 3.40 20.16 -22.58
CA LEU A 62 3.62 20.24 -21.15
C LEU A 62 2.74 19.24 -20.37
N ALA A 63 1.47 19.10 -20.74
CA ALA A 63 0.58 18.12 -20.13
C ALA A 63 1.06 16.68 -20.36
N ALA A 64 1.53 16.35 -21.57
CA ALA A 64 2.10 15.04 -21.87
C ALA A 64 3.41 14.77 -21.10
N ASP A 65 4.26 15.80 -20.95
CA ASP A 65 5.49 15.70 -20.15
C ASP A 65 5.18 15.43 -18.67
N ILE A 66 4.18 16.10 -18.11
CA ILE A 66 3.71 15.88 -16.73
C ILE A 66 3.19 14.45 -16.57
N ASP A 67 2.39 13.96 -17.53
CA ASP A 67 1.83 12.62 -17.49
C ASP A 67 2.94 11.53 -17.57
N ALA A 68 3.93 11.74 -18.43
CA ALA A 68 5.09 10.86 -18.54
C ALA A 68 5.89 10.79 -17.22
N VAL A 69 6.01 11.91 -16.50
CA VAL A 69 6.69 11.98 -15.20
C VAL A 69 5.91 11.24 -14.13
N LEU A 70 4.60 11.38 -14.09
CA LEU A 70 3.72 10.72 -13.12
C LEU A 70 3.74 9.19 -13.29
N HIS A 71 3.90 8.71 -14.51
CA HIS A 71 3.95 7.28 -14.84
C HIS A 71 5.37 6.69 -14.86
N GLY A 72 6.38 7.43 -14.43
CA GLY A 72 7.77 6.94 -14.27
C GLY A 72 8.54 6.70 -15.58
N SER A 73 8.01 7.12 -16.71
CA SER A 73 8.54 6.79 -18.03
C SER A 73 9.31 7.94 -18.71
N GLY A 74 10.19 8.65 -18.01
CA GLY A 74 11.01 9.56 -18.78
C GLY A 74 11.89 10.55 -18.01
N ASP A 75 13.10 10.71 -18.49
CA ASP A 75 13.88 11.93 -18.30
C ASP A 75 13.15 13.07 -18.99
N ILE A 76 12.80 14.08 -18.23
CA ILE A 76 12.15 15.27 -18.78
C ILE A 76 13.20 16.04 -19.56
N HIS A 77 13.23 15.86 -20.87
CA HIS A 77 13.98 16.74 -21.79
C HIS A 77 13.25 18.08 -21.91
N LEU A 78 13.25 18.85 -20.83
CA LEU A 78 12.71 20.22 -20.78
C LEU A 78 13.75 21.25 -21.24
N ALA A 79 14.55 20.91 -22.26
CA ALA A 79 15.52 21.80 -22.84
C ALA A 79 14.92 22.61 -23.99
N ASP A 80 13.99 23.51 -23.68
CA ASP A 80 13.56 24.53 -24.63
C ASP A 80 13.58 25.89 -23.92
N TYR A 81 14.59 26.69 -24.23
CA TYR A 81 14.72 28.06 -23.74
C TYR A 81 13.83 29.00 -24.57
N GLY A 82 12.51 28.85 -24.43
CA GLY A 82 11.57 29.78 -25.00
C GLY A 82 11.24 30.89 -23.99
N GLU A 83 11.22 32.13 -24.41
CA GLU A 83 10.70 33.25 -23.62
C GLU A 83 9.17 33.23 -23.67
N GLY A 84 8.48 33.41 -22.52
CA GLY A 84 7.02 33.53 -22.45
C GLY A 84 6.38 32.84 -21.23
N GLU A 85 5.08 33.09 -21.04
CA GLU A 85 4.30 32.60 -19.88
C GLU A 85 4.31 31.06 -19.75
N VAL A 86 4.27 30.34 -20.88
CA VAL A 86 4.32 28.87 -20.88
C VAL A 86 5.70 28.36 -20.46
N SER A 87 6.76 29.08 -20.78
CA SER A 87 8.14 28.76 -20.35
C SER A 87 8.29 28.92 -18.83
N LEU A 88 7.71 29.99 -18.25
CA LEU A 88 7.71 30.18 -16.79
C LEU A 88 6.99 29.02 -16.09
N LEU A 89 5.77 28.67 -16.54
CA LEU A 89 5.01 27.55 -15.98
C LEU A 89 5.79 26.23 -16.08
N ARG A 90 6.44 25.96 -17.23
CA ARG A 90 7.29 24.79 -17.43
C ARG A 90 8.44 24.75 -16.42
N SER A 91 9.09 25.89 -16.17
CA SER A 91 10.19 25.99 -15.20
C SER A 91 9.72 25.70 -13.77
N GLU A 92 8.54 26.18 -13.36
CA GLU A 92 7.97 25.93 -12.04
C GLU A 92 7.55 24.46 -11.89
N VAL A 93 6.91 23.86 -12.89
CA VAL A 93 6.58 22.43 -12.88
C VAL A 93 7.85 21.58 -12.77
N ARG A 94 8.92 21.93 -13.51
CA ARG A 94 10.22 21.26 -13.39
C ARG A 94 10.79 21.34 -11.99
N LYS A 95 10.81 22.52 -11.36
CA LYS A 95 11.29 22.69 -9.98
C LYS A 95 10.48 21.85 -9.00
N MET A 96 9.14 21.85 -9.15
CA MET A 96 8.25 21.01 -8.33
C MET A 96 8.58 19.52 -8.49
N THR A 97 8.75 19.06 -9.71
CA THR A 97 9.06 17.65 -10.02
C THR A 97 10.41 17.23 -9.44
N LEU A 98 11.44 18.07 -9.58
CA LEU A 98 12.75 17.82 -8.99
C LEU A 98 12.66 17.74 -7.46
N ARG A 99 11.97 18.67 -6.81
CA ARG A 99 11.75 18.64 -5.35
C ARG A 99 11.00 17.40 -4.90
N LEU A 100 9.95 16.99 -5.62
CA LEU A 100 9.21 15.76 -5.31
C LEU A 100 10.10 14.51 -5.44
N ARG A 101 10.95 14.43 -6.47
CA ARG A 101 11.91 13.34 -6.63
C ARG A 101 12.95 13.33 -5.51
N GLU A 102 13.50 14.48 -5.15
CA GLU A 102 14.44 14.60 -4.03
C GLU A 102 13.79 14.17 -2.71
N GLN A 103 12.56 14.62 -2.44
CA GLN A 103 11.82 14.22 -1.24
C GLN A 103 11.50 12.71 -1.23
N ALA A 104 11.10 12.14 -2.36
CA ALA A 104 10.87 10.71 -2.48
C ALA A 104 12.14 9.89 -2.23
N ALA A 105 13.27 10.29 -2.83
CA ALA A 105 14.56 9.64 -2.61
C ALA A 105 15.06 9.78 -1.17
N GLN A 106 14.84 10.95 -0.55
CA GLN A 106 15.18 11.17 0.85
C GLN A 106 14.32 10.29 1.78
N LEU A 107 13.02 10.21 1.54
CA LEU A 107 12.12 9.36 2.32
C LEU A 107 12.51 7.88 2.21
N GLU A 108 12.86 7.43 1.01
CA GLU A 108 13.33 6.05 0.79
C GLU A 108 14.63 5.78 1.57
N LYS A 109 15.58 6.72 1.53
CA LYS A 109 16.81 6.64 2.30
C LYS A 109 16.54 6.59 3.82
N GLU A 110 15.64 7.42 4.32
CA GLU A 110 15.25 7.42 5.75
C GLU A 110 14.61 6.10 6.17
N LYS A 111 13.74 5.51 5.33
CA LYS A 111 13.16 4.18 5.57
C LYS A 111 14.23 3.09 5.66
N LEU A 112 15.21 3.10 4.76
CA LEU A 112 16.32 2.15 4.78
C LEU A 112 17.17 2.31 6.05
N GLN A 113 17.52 3.54 6.42
CA GLN A 113 18.26 3.82 7.65
C GLN A 113 17.51 3.38 8.90
N LEU A 114 16.19 3.57 8.94
CA LEU A 114 15.36 3.10 10.03
C LEU A 114 15.35 1.56 10.10
N ALA A 115 15.27 0.87 8.97
CA ALA A 115 15.33 -0.59 8.92
C ALA A 115 16.66 -1.13 9.44
N ASP A 116 17.78 -0.51 9.05
CA ASP A 116 19.12 -0.89 9.52
C ASP A 116 19.28 -0.64 11.03
N ALA A 117 18.86 0.52 11.52
CA ALA A 117 18.89 0.83 12.95
C ALA A 117 18.04 -0.14 13.77
N MET A 118 16.85 -0.53 13.26
CA MET A 118 16.00 -1.52 13.93
C MET A 118 16.61 -2.93 13.90
N ALA A 119 17.35 -3.28 12.85
CA ALA A 119 18.10 -4.53 12.80
C ALA A 119 19.18 -4.58 13.88
N ASP A 120 19.94 -3.51 14.03
CA ASP A 120 20.98 -3.38 15.04
C ASP A 120 20.40 -3.45 16.46
N ILE A 121 19.34 -2.72 16.74
CA ILE A 121 18.64 -2.76 18.04
C ILE A 121 18.13 -4.17 18.32
N SER A 122 17.55 -4.85 17.34
CA SER A 122 17.04 -6.21 17.51
C SER A 122 18.15 -7.21 17.85
N HIS A 123 19.31 -7.07 17.20
CA HIS A 123 20.47 -7.90 17.53
C HIS A 123 21.00 -7.62 18.94
N GLN A 124 21.07 -6.34 19.35
CA GLN A 124 21.49 -5.94 20.68
C GLN A 124 20.51 -6.35 21.77
N MET A 125 19.22 -6.40 21.49
CA MET A 125 18.18 -6.87 22.43
C MET A 125 18.15 -8.39 22.56
N ARG A 126 18.41 -9.13 21.49
CA ARG A 126 18.39 -10.62 21.52
C ARG A 126 19.43 -11.18 22.48
N THR A 127 20.62 -10.60 22.54
CA THR A 127 21.70 -11.06 23.42
C THR A 127 21.33 -11.04 24.91
N PRO A 128 20.87 -9.90 25.50
CA PRO A 128 20.45 -9.88 26.91
C PRO A 128 19.20 -10.74 27.17
N LEU A 129 18.23 -10.80 26.23
CA LEU A 129 17.05 -11.66 26.36
C LEU A 129 17.44 -13.14 26.42
N THR A 130 18.39 -13.58 25.59
CA THR A 130 18.91 -14.94 25.62
C THR A 130 19.60 -15.24 26.95
N ALA A 131 20.43 -14.32 27.47
CA ALA A 131 21.07 -14.45 28.77
C ALA A 131 20.05 -14.57 29.91
N VAL A 132 19.02 -13.73 29.92
CA VAL A 132 17.92 -13.80 30.93
C VAL A 132 17.18 -15.13 30.82
N ASN A 133 16.91 -15.63 29.61
CA ASN A 133 16.22 -16.91 29.40
C ASN A 133 17.05 -18.11 29.92
N LEU A 134 18.39 -18.08 29.71
CA LEU A 134 19.31 -19.07 30.28
C LEU A 134 19.33 -19.06 31.82
N LEU A 135 19.37 -17.85 32.41
CA LEU A 135 19.33 -17.70 33.88
C LEU A 135 17.98 -18.23 34.45
N LEU A 136 16.86 -17.90 33.82
CA LEU A 136 15.54 -18.42 34.23
C LEU A 136 15.46 -19.94 34.05
N THR A 137 16.14 -20.52 33.08
CA THR A 137 16.19 -21.97 32.89
C THR A 137 17.00 -22.62 33.98
N SER A 138 18.15 -22.04 34.38
CA SER A 138 18.96 -22.50 35.50
C SER A 138 18.20 -22.40 36.82
N LEU A 139 17.55 -21.26 37.07
CA LEU A 139 16.74 -21.04 38.27
C LEU A 139 15.59 -22.05 38.39
N ALA A 140 14.90 -22.40 37.32
CA ALA A 140 13.77 -23.33 37.32
C ALA A 140 14.11 -24.72 37.89
N GLY A 141 15.38 -25.12 37.83
CA GLY A 141 15.85 -26.35 38.41
C GLY A 141 16.16 -26.29 39.93
N HIS A 142 16.21 -25.08 40.53
CA HIS A 142 16.69 -24.87 41.90
C HIS A 142 15.64 -24.16 42.81
N VAL A 143 14.47 -23.81 42.27
CA VAL A 143 13.43 -23.09 43.01
C VAL A 143 12.44 -24.07 43.66
N ASP A 144 11.95 -23.70 44.80
CA ASP A 144 10.84 -24.36 45.49
C ASP A 144 9.52 -24.27 44.68
N GLU A 145 8.55 -25.10 45.06
CA GLU A 145 7.25 -25.20 44.35
C GLU A 145 6.50 -23.87 44.31
N GLU A 146 6.65 -23.05 45.34
CA GLU A 146 5.97 -21.75 45.48
C GLU A 146 6.49 -20.73 44.47
N SER A 147 7.78 -20.67 44.25
CA SER A 147 8.43 -19.74 43.31
C SER A 147 8.42 -20.21 41.86
N ARG A 148 8.08 -21.46 41.56
CA ARG A 148 7.98 -21.99 40.17
C ARG A 148 6.94 -21.28 39.32
N GLY A 149 5.86 -20.76 39.95
CA GLY A 149 4.86 -19.95 39.28
C GLY A 149 5.44 -18.67 38.72
N ASP A 150 6.21 -17.97 39.53
CA ASP A 150 6.86 -16.69 39.16
C ASP A 150 7.92 -16.86 38.07
N VAL A 151 8.73 -17.91 38.17
CA VAL A 151 9.71 -18.22 37.11
C VAL A 151 9.04 -18.51 35.77
N ARG A 152 7.91 -19.23 35.78
CA ARG A 152 7.11 -19.45 34.56
C ARG A 152 6.52 -18.15 34.01
N ALA A 153 6.04 -17.26 34.89
CA ALA A 153 5.53 -15.94 34.50
C ALA A 153 6.63 -15.09 33.88
N LEU A 154 7.81 -15.02 34.48
CA LEU A 154 8.97 -14.30 33.93
C LEU A 154 9.41 -14.85 32.57
N ARG A 155 9.46 -16.18 32.41
CA ARG A 155 9.77 -16.79 31.09
C ARG A 155 8.77 -16.39 30.00
N ARG A 156 7.48 -16.35 30.34
CA ARG A 156 6.45 -15.87 29.38
C ARG A 156 6.69 -14.41 28.99
N GLN A 157 7.07 -13.54 29.92
CA GLN A 157 7.37 -12.13 29.62
C GLN A 157 8.61 -11.98 28.75
N VAL A 158 9.68 -12.73 29.02
CA VAL A 158 10.90 -12.70 28.17
C VAL A 158 10.60 -13.19 26.76
N ALA A 159 9.89 -14.32 26.62
CA ALA A 159 9.47 -14.83 25.31
C ALA A 159 8.59 -13.83 24.54
N ARG A 160 7.73 -13.11 25.26
CA ARG A 160 6.90 -12.03 24.69
C ARG A 160 7.77 -10.87 24.18
N MET A 161 8.78 -10.44 24.94
CA MET A 161 9.71 -9.38 24.52
C MET A 161 10.51 -9.80 23.27
N ASP A 162 10.99 -11.02 23.22
CA ASP A 162 11.71 -11.54 22.05
C ASP A 162 10.83 -11.54 20.79
N TRP A 163 9.60 -12.05 20.92
CA TRP A 163 8.62 -12.03 19.83
C TRP A 163 8.30 -10.59 19.37
N LEU A 164 8.19 -9.63 20.31
CA LEU A 164 7.92 -8.22 19.98
C LEU A 164 9.04 -7.60 19.18
N VAL A 165 10.27 -7.78 19.61
CA VAL A 165 11.48 -7.27 18.94
C VAL A 165 11.56 -7.86 17.51
N GLU A 166 11.33 -9.16 17.37
CA GLU A 166 11.35 -9.84 16.08
C GLU A 166 10.21 -9.35 15.15
N SER A 167 9.00 -9.22 15.68
CA SER A 167 7.85 -8.74 14.90
C SER A 167 8.03 -7.29 14.43
N LEU A 168 8.60 -6.43 15.28
CA LEU A 168 8.89 -5.04 14.93
C LEU A 168 9.97 -4.95 13.83
N LEU A 169 11.02 -5.75 13.94
CA LEU A 169 12.04 -5.85 12.90
C LEU A 169 11.46 -6.31 11.55
N LYS A 170 10.59 -7.33 11.57
CA LYS A 170 9.92 -7.83 10.37
C LYS A 170 9.04 -6.75 9.74
N LEU A 171 8.25 -6.03 10.53
CA LEU A 171 7.43 -4.91 10.05
C LEU A 171 8.29 -3.82 9.42
N THR A 172 9.39 -3.43 10.07
CA THR A 172 10.28 -2.39 9.55
C THR A 172 10.91 -2.78 8.21
N LYS A 173 11.33 -4.06 8.07
CA LYS A 173 11.84 -4.59 6.79
C LYS A 173 10.78 -4.60 5.69
N LEU A 174 9.54 -4.95 6.03
CA LEU A 174 8.42 -4.92 5.07
C LEU A 174 8.12 -3.48 4.62
N ASP A 175 8.10 -2.52 5.55
CA ASP A 175 7.87 -1.10 5.25
C ASP A 175 8.96 -0.46 4.40
N ALA A 176 10.21 -0.84 4.65
CA ALA A 176 11.37 -0.38 3.89
C ALA A 176 11.54 -1.14 2.56
N GLY A 177 10.70 -2.14 2.26
CA GLY A 177 10.86 -2.96 1.05
C GLY A 177 12.13 -3.82 1.04
N THR A 178 12.81 -3.98 2.18
CA THR A 178 14.06 -4.76 2.32
C THR A 178 13.83 -6.22 2.71
N ALA A 179 12.58 -6.61 2.96
CA ALA A 179 12.23 -8.00 3.23
C ALA A 179 12.51 -8.85 1.98
N ARG A 180 13.29 -9.92 2.17
CA ARG A 180 13.59 -10.87 1.09
C ARG A 180 12.60 -12.01 1.17
N PHE A 181 11.89 -12.23 0.07
CA PHE A 181 10.97 -13.35 -0.11
C PHE A 181 11.60 -14.37 -1.05
N CYS A 182 11.42 -15.65 -0.72
CA CYS A 182 11.79 -16.80 -1.55
C CYS A 182 10.50 -17.53 -1.97
N PRO A 183 9.78 -17.06 -2.99
CA PRO A 183 8.50 -17.64 -3.36
C PRO A 183 8.68 -18.99 -4.01
N GLU A 184 7.96 -20.00 -3.50
CA GLU A 184 7.87 -21.35 -4.04
C GLU A 184 6.41 -21.78 -4.15
N THR A 185 6.15 -22.80 -4.97
CA THR A 185 4.80 -23.36 -5.12
C THR A 185 4.68 -24.56 -4.20
N ILE A 186 3.78 -24.46 -3.23
CA ILE A 186 3.52 -25.55 -2.26
C ILE A 186 2.03 -25.85 -2.15
N PRO A 187 1.65 -27.07 -1.75
CA PRO A 187 0.26 -27.39 -1.44
C PRO A 187 -0.28 -26.52 -0.30
N LEU A 188 -1.50 -26.02 -0.45
CA LEU A 188 -2.18 -25.25 0.61
C LEU A 188 -2.30 -26.03 1.92
N SER A 189 -2.52 -27.35 1.84
CA SER A 189 -2.56 -28.23 3.02
C SER A 189 -1.24 -28.25 3.80
N ALA A 190 -0.09 -28.28 3.11
CA ALA A 190 1.22 -28.25 3.75
C ALA A 190 1.52 -26.91 4.41
N LEU A 191 1.15 -25.81 3.77
CA LEU A 191 1.27 -24.46 4.32
C LEU A 191 0.45 -24.30 5.61
N LEU A 192 -0.81 -24.73 5.58
CA LEU A 192 -1.72 -24.68 6.73
C LEU A 192 -1.26 -25.56 7.89
N ALA A 193 -0.77 -26.76 7.61
CA ALA A 193 -0.19 -27.63 8.64
C ALA A 193 0.98 -26.97 9.35
N ARG A 194 1.90 -26.34 8.60
CA ARG A 194 3.03 -25.58 9.15
C ARG A 194 2.59 -24.39 9.99
N ALA A 195 1.54 -23.68 9.57
CA ALA A 195 1.00 -22.52 10.29
C ALA A 195 0.31 -22.92 11.60
N ALA A 196 -0.35 -24.07 11.64
CA ALA A 196 -1.13 -24.56 12.75
C ALA A 196 -0.30 -25.32 13.82
N GLU A 197 0.82 -25.94 13.42
CA GLU A 197 1.65 -26.80 14.27
C GLU A 197 1.99 -26.16 15.65
N PRO A 198 2.40 -24.87 15.76
CA PRO A 198 2.75 -24.28 17.05
C PRO A 198 1.58 -24.14 18.02
N PHE A 199 0.35 -24.20 17.53
CA PHE A 199 -0.87 -23.92 18.31
C PHE A 199 -1.66 -25.17 18.67
N ALA A 200 -1.40 -26.31 18.02
CA ALA A 200 -2.16 -27.55 18.13
C ALA A 200 -2.39 -27.97 19.59
N ILE A 201 -1.32 -28.10 20.38
CA ILE A 201 -1.38 -28.51 21.78
C ILE A 201 -2.14 -27.48 22.63
N GLY A 202 -1.89 -26.18 22.40
CA GLY A 202 -2.53 -25.11 23.14
C GLY A 202 -4.05 -25.03 22.89
N MET A 203 -4.49 -25.32 21.68
CA MET A 203 -5.90 -25.40 21.30
C MET A 203 -6.58 -26.62 21.92
N GLU A 204 -5.94 -27.79 21.88
CA GLU A 204 -6.46 -29.02 22.49
C GLU A 204 -6.67 -28.84 24.01
N LEU A 205 -5.71 -28.24 24.72
CA LEU A 205 -5.82 -27.95 26.16
C LEU A 205 -6.94 -26.97 26.52
N ARG A 206 -7.40 -26.16 25.57
CA ARG A 206 -8.53 -25.22 25.73
C ARG A 206 -9.86 -25.81 25.25
N GLY A 207 -9.91 -27.08 24.83
CA GLY A 207 -11.10 -27.68 24.26
C GLY A 207 -11.49 -27.12 22.87
N GLN A 208 -10.56 -26.45 22.20
CA GLN A 208 -10.78 -25.88 20.88
C GLN A 208 -10.49 -26.93 19.79
N GLN A 209 -11.31 -26.92 18.74
CA GLN A 209 -11.14 -27.81 17.59
C GLN A 209 -10.75 -27.02 16.35
N MET A 210 -9.91 -27.59 15.50
CA MET A 210 -9.58 -27.03 14.20
C MET A 210 -9.98 -27.99 13.10
N GLN A 211 -10.77 -27.49 12.15
CA GLN A 211 -11.18 -28.21 10.94
C GLN A 211 -10.52 -27.56 9.73
N VAL A 212 -9.79 -28.35 8.92
CA VAL A 212 -9.04 -27.85 7.78
C VAL A 212 -9.52 -28.55 6.51
N GLU A 213 -10.00 -27.75 5.56
CA GLU A 213 -10.34 -28.17 4.20
C GLU A 213 -9.44 -27.40 3.23
N ALA A 214 -8.51 -28.08 2.56
CA ALA A 214 -7.54 -27.43 1.68
C ALA A 214 -7.41 -28.16 0.35
N SER A 215 -7.47 -27.42 -0.76
CA SER A 215 -7.28 -27.93 -2.10
C SER A 215 -6.45 -26.97 -2.97
N GLY A 216 -5.59 -27.52 -3.83
CA GLY A 216 -4.73 -26.74 -4.73
C GLY A 216 -3.42 -26.29 -4.09
N ASN A 217 -2.74 -25.40 -4.82
CA ASN A 217 -1.41 -24.91 -4.48
C ASN A 217 -1.42 -23.39 -4.29
N VAL A 218 -0.36 -22.87 -3.70
CA VAL A 218 -0.10 -21.44 -3.58
C VAL A 218 1.35 -21.16 -3.93
N ARG A 219 1.60 -20.08 -4.65
CA ARG A 219 2.94 -19.53 -4.87
C ARG A 219 3.19 -18.40 -3.88
N CYS A 220 4.00 -18.66 -2.87
CA CYS A 220 4.30 -17.71 -1.81
C CYS A 220 5.65 -18.05 -1.17
N ASP A 221 6.15 -17.20 -0.29
CA ASP A 221 7.19 -17.60 0.66
C ASP A 221 6.54 -18.36 1.82
N PRO A 222 6.82 -19.65 2.00
CA PRO A 222 6.14 -20.47 3.00
C PRO A 222 6.41 -20.04 4.44
N ALA A 223 7.61 -19.52 4.72
CA ALA A 223 7.97 -19.11 6.08
C ALA A 223 7.19 -17.85 6.50
N TRP A 224 7.20 -16.83 5.66
CA TRP A 224 6.45 -15.60 5.90
C TRP A 224 4.93 -15.82 5.91
N THR A 225 4.44 -16.64 4.96
CA THR A 225 2.98 -16.88 4.86
C THR A 225 2.47 -17.75 6.00
N ALA A 226 3.23 -18.78 6.43
CA ALA A 226 2.88 -19.57 7.61
C ALA A 226 2.85 -18.71 8.89
N GLU A 227 3.76 -17.77 9.04
CA GLU A 227 3.75 -16.82 10.15
C GLU A 227 2.51 -15.92 10.12
N ALA A 228 2.15 -15.38 8.95
CA ALA A 228 0.94 -14.57 8.80
C ALA A 228 -0.33 -15.36 9.17
N LEU A 229 -0.45 -16.58 8.67
CA LEU A 229 -1.57 -17.48 9.00
C LEU A 229 -1.55 -17.88 10.47
N GLY A 230 -0.37 -18.15 11.04
CA GLY A 230 -0.20 -18.46 12.45
C GLY A 230 -0.67 -17.32 13.37
N ASN A 231 -0.37 -16.07 13.02
CA ASN A 231 -0.86 -14.90 13.75
C ASN A 231 -2.39 -14.78 13.70
N ILE A 232 -3.01 -15.13 12.58
CA ILE A 232 -4.47 -15.17 12.44
C ILE A 232 -5.06 -16.28 13.31
N LEU A 233 -4.52 -17.51 13.22
CA LEU A 233 -4.96 -18.64 14.01
C LEU A 233 -4.83 -18.39 15.52
N LYS A 234 -3.70 -17.78 15.93
CA LYS A 234 -3.47 -17.36 17.31
C LYS A 234 -4.54 -16.39 17.77
N ASN A 235 -4.84 -15.37 16.94
CA ASN A 235 -5.86 -14.38 17.28
C ASN A 235 -7.24 -15.04 17.46
N CYS A 236 -7.67 -15.90 16.55
CA CYS A 236 -8.92 -16.65 16.68
C CYS A 236 -8.93 -17.49 17.96
N SER A 237 -7.85 -18.22 18.27
CA SER A 237 -7.75 -19.05 19.49
C SER A 237 -7.75 -18.23 20.79
N GLU A 238 -7.16 -17.04 20.80
CA GLU A 238 -7.09 -16.17 21.98
C GLU A 238 -8.43 -15.49 22.30
N HIS A 239 -9.26 -15.22 21.27
CA HIS A 239 -10.58 -14.61 21.42
C HIS A 239 -11.72 -15.60 21.64
N MET A 240 -11.43 -16.89 21.71
CA MET A 240 -12.39 -17.98 21.89
C MET A 240 -11.98 -18.83 23.09
N GLN A 241 -12.89 -19.10 24.02
CA GLN A 241 -12.60 -20.02 25.14
C GLN A 241 -12.70 -21.47 24.68
N GLU A 242 -13.85 -21.88 24.19
CA GLU A 242 -14.14 -23.16 23.57
C GLU A 242 -14.76 -22.92 22.19
N GLY A 243 -14.66 -23.88 21.26
CA GLY A 243 -15.29 -23.76 19.95
C GLY A 243 -14.44 -24.31 18.81
N THR A 244 -14.79 -23.94 17.59
CA THR A 244 -14.18 -24.49 16.40
C THR A 244 -13.60 -23.37 15.53
N ILE A 245 -12.35 -23.55 15.08
CA ILE A 245 -11.75 -22.79 14.01
C ILE A 245 -11.84 -23.59 12.73
N THR A 246 -12.57 -23.07 11.75
CA THR A 246 -12.69 -23.67 10.41
C THR A 246 -11.76 -22.95 9.45
N VAL A 247 -10.88 -23.69 8.79
CA VAL A 247 -9.94 -23.16 7.79
C VAL A 247 -10.31 -23.78 6.44
N ARG A 248 -10.70 -22.95 5.48
CA ARG A 248 -10.93 -23.34 4.09
C ARG A 248 -9.91 -22.68 3.20
N ALA A 249 -9.25 -23.48 2.38
CA ALA A 249 -8.27 -22.96 1.44
C ALA A 249 -8.48 -23.58 0.06
N GLU A 250 -8.54 -22.73 -0.95
CA GLU A 250 -8.74 -23.15 -2.33
C GLU A 250 -7.89 -22.32 -3.30
N GLU A 251 -7.51 -22.97 -4.38
CA GLU A 251 -6.87 -22.32 -5.50
C GLU A 251 -7.88 -22.11 -6.62
N ASN A 252 -8.01 -20.86 -7.09
CA ASN A 252 -8.81 -20.53 -8.26
C ASN A 252 -7.95 -19.91 -9.38
N ALA A 253 -8.57 -19.49 -10.49
CA ALA A 253 -7.86 -18.93 -11.65
C ALA A 253 -7.10 -17.63 -11.33
N VAL A 254 -7.52 -16.86 -10.33
CA VAL A 254 -7.00 -15.51 -10.03
C VAL A 254 -6.11 -15.51 -8.80
N ALA A 255 -6.43 -16.29 -7.79
CA ALA A 255 -5.77 -16.26 -6.48
C ALA A 255 -5.87 -17.62 -5.77
N SER A 256 -4.97 -17.81 -4.80
CA SER A 256 -5.16 -18.78 -3.72
C SER A 256 -5.80 -18.05 -2.54
N VAL A 257 -6.92 -18.59 -2.06
CA VAL A 257 -7.75 -17.96 -1.03
C VAL A 257 -7.75 -18.84 0.22
N VAL A 258 -7.44 -18.24 1.38
CA VAL A 258 -7.52 -18.90 2.68
C VAL A 258 -8.53 -18.15 3.52
N VAL A 259 -9.57 -18.83 3.95
CA VAL A 259 -10.64 -18.32 4.82
C VAL A 259 -10.52 -19.00 6.17
N ILE A 260 -10.33 -18.22 7.22
CA ILE A 260 -10.26 -18.69 8.59
C ILE A 260 -11.45 -18.10 9.35
N ARG A 261 -12.31 -18.97 9.87
CA ARG A 261 -13.51 -18.60 10.61
C ARG A 261 -13.46 -19.21 12.00
N ASP A 262 -13.72 -18.40 13.02
CA ASP A 262 -13.90 -18.85 14.40
C ASP A 262 -15.39 -18.85 14.79
N THR A 263 -15.69 -19.52 15.90
CA THR A 263 -17.01 -19.51 16.54
C THR A 263 -17.02 -18.67 17.82
N GLY A 264 -16.11 -17.70 17.92
CA GLY A 264 -16.04 -16.74 19.02
C GLY A 264 -17.16 -15.70 18.97
N GLY A 265 -17.12 -14.72 19.84
CA GLY A 265 -18.15 -13.68 19.93
C GLY A 265 -18.14 -12.67 18.76
N GLY A 266 -17.29 -12.85 17.74
CA GLY A 266 -17.08 -11.89 16.67
C GLY A 266 -16.21 -10.69 17.10
N ILE A 267 -16.09 -9.71 16.21
CA ILE A 267 -15.31 -8.49 16.38
C ILE A 267 -16.28 -7.33 16.62
N ALA A 268 -16.03 -6.48 17.61
CA ALA A 268 -16.87 -5.30 17.82
C ALA A 268 -16.89 -4.42 16.56
N PRO A 269 -18.04 -3.91 16.12
CA PRO A 269 -18.13 -3.14 14.87
C PRO A 269 -17.18 -1.94 14.80
N GLN A 270 -16.90 -1.31 15.95
CA GLN A 270 -15.94 -0.22 16.07
C GLN A 270 -14.49 -0.67 15.88
N ASP A 271 -14.16 -1.93 16.18
CA ASP A 271 -12.80 -2.46 16.09
C ASP A 271 -12.46 -2.94 14.66
N LEU A 272 -13.46 -3.33 13.86
CA LEU A 272 -13.26 -3.86 12.51
C LEU A 272 -12.41 -2.94 11.60
N PRO A 273 -12.65 -1.62 11.52
CA PRO A 273 -11.85 -0.73 10.67
C PRO A 273 -10.38 -0.65 11.09
N HIS A 274 -10.12 -0.81 12.39
CA HIS A 274 -8.82 -0.62 13.03
C HIS A 274 -8.07 -1.94 13.28
N LEU A 275 -8.69 -3.08 13.02
CA LEU A 275 -8.17 -4.42 13.34
C LEU A 275 -6.75 -4.69 12.84
N PHE A 276 -6.38 -4.10 11.73
CA PHE A 276 -5.07 -4.25 11.09
C PHE A 276 -4.12 -3.07 11.35
N GLU A 277 -4.51 -2.13 12.20
CA GLU A 277 -3.63 -1.04 12.62
C GLU A 277 -2.63 -1.55 13.66
N ARG A 278 -1.43 -0.96 13.64
CA ARG A 278 -0.37 -1.34 14.57
C ARG A 278 -0.70 -0.84 15.96
N TYR A 279 -0.42 -1.68 16.95
CA TYR A 279 -0.66 -1.40 18.38
C TYR A 279 -2.14 -1.21 18.73
N TYR A 280 -3.04 -1.42 17.78
CA TYR A 280 -4.46 -1.38 18.07
C TYR A 280 -4.89 -2.61 18.87
N LYS A 281 -5.66 -2.39 19.91
CA LYS A 281 -6.27 -3.43 20.74
C LYS A 281 -7.77 -3.16 20.81
N GLY A 282 -8.56 -4.11 20.43
CA GLY A 282 -10.00 -4.07 20.63
C GLY A 282 -10.36 -4.09 22.13
N GLU A 283 -11.57 -3.71 22.45
CA GLU A 283 -12.08 -3.60 23.83
C GLU A 283 -11.98 -4.92 24.61
N ASN A 284 -12.13 -6.05 23.93
CA ASN A 284 -12.06 -7.40 24.50
C ASN A 284 -10.71 -8.10 24.25
N ALA A 285 -9.67 -7.36 23.87
CA ALA A 285 -8.38 -7.96 23.60
C ALA A 285 -7.72 -8.48 24.89
N PRO A 286 -7.09 -9.66 24.86
CA PRO A 286 -6.33 -10.16 26.00
C PRO A 286 -5.28 -9.14 26.45
N GLU A 287 -5.10 -8.99 27.78
CA GLU A 287 -4.18 -8.03 28.37
C GLU A 287 -2.73 -8.22 27.84
N GLN A 288 -2.40 -9.44 27.47
CA GLN A 288 -1.11 -9.83 26.92
C GLN A 288 -0.96 -9.55 25.42
N SER A 289 -2.02 -9.21 24.70
CA SER A 289 -1.97 -8.87 23.30
C SER A 289 -1.26 -7.51 23.10
N VAL A 290 -0.53 -7.33 21.99
CA VAL A 290 0.21 -6.08 21.70
C VAL A 290 -0.35 -5.35 20.47
N GLY A 291 -1.23 -6.01 19.70
CA GLY A 291 -1.82 -5.42 18.50
C GLY A 291 -0.86 -5.34 17.31
N ILE A 292 0.12 -6.25 17.21
CA ILE A 292 1.09 -6.28 16.09
C ILE A 292 0.80 -7.44 15.12
N GLY A 293 0.27 -8.56 15.61
CA GLY A 293 0.18 -9.82 14.83
C GLY A 293 -0.63 -9.68 13.54
N LEU A 294 -1.85 -9.11 13.60
CA LEU A 294 -2.70 -8.94 12.42
C LEU A 294 -2.17 -7.86 11.47
N ALA A 295 -1.56 -6.79 12.00
CA ALA A 295 -0.87 -5.79 11.19
C ALA A 295 0.30 -6.40 10.41
N LEU A 296 1.10 -7.26 11.05
CA LEU A 296 2.18 -8.02 10.41
C LEU A 296 1.63 -8.96 9.32
N SER A 297 0.56 -9.69 9.63
CA SER A 297 -0.10 -10.59 8.66
C SER A 297 -0.57 -9.84 7.40
N ARG A 298 -1.17 -8.66 7.57
CA ARG A 298 -1.61 -7.80 6.46
C ARG A 298 -0.42 -7.29 5.64
N SER A 299 0.66 -6.87 6.30
CA SER A 299 1.88 -6.41 5.62
C SER A 299 2.56 -7.54 4.85
N ILE A 300 2.61 -8.77 5.40
CA ILE A 300 3.14 -9.95 4.72
C ILE A 300 2.31 -10.31 3.49
N ALA A 301 0.98 -10.29 3.61
CA ALA A 301 0.10 -10.55 2.47
C ALA A 301 0.29 -9.50 1.35
N ALA A 302 0.29 -8.21 1.71
CA ALA A 302 0.48 -7.10 0.77
C ALA A 302 1.83 -7.17 0.04
N ALA A 303 2.91 -7.50 0.74
CA ALA A 303 4.25 -7.64 0.17
C ALA A 303 4.37 -8.83 -0.82
N GLN A 304 3.45 -9.78 -0.77
CA GLN A 304 3.37 -10.94 -1.68
C GLN A 304 2.20 -10.82 -2.67
N ASN A 305 1.81 -9.60 -3.05
CA ASN A 305 0.71 -9.34 -3.98
C ASN A 305 -0.60 -9.96 -3.50
N GLY A 306 -0.92 -9.78 -2.22
CA GLY A 306 -2.13 -10.33 -1.62
C GLY A 306 -2.90 -9.30 -0.80
N THR A 307 -4.00 -9.75 -0.23
CA THR A 307 -4.85 -8.95 0.66
C THR A 307 -5.27 -9.77 1.88
N LEU A 308 -5.49 -9.09 2.99
CA LEU A 308 -6.09 -9.67 4.20
C LEU A 308 -7.25 -8.78 4.63
N THR A 309 -8.42 -9.39 4.79
CA THR A 309 -9.68 -8.74 5.21
C THR A 309 -10.32 -9.49 6.36
N ALA A 310 -11.15 -8.81 7.12
CA ALA A 310 -11.93 -9.39 8.20
C ALA A 310 -13.39 -8.95 8.11
N ALA A 311 -14.29 -9.82 8.52
CA ALA A 311 -15.73 -9.55 8.61
C ALA A 311 -16.35 -10.34 9.74
N ASN A 312 -17.44 -9.84 10.29
CA ASN A 312 -18.29 -10.62 11.18
C ASN A 312 -19.21 -11.53 10.38
N VAL A 313 -19.36 -12.75 10.85
CA VAL A 313 -20.27 -13.75 10.29
C VAL A 313 -21.19 -14.26 11.41
N PRO A 314 -22.34 -14.87 11.09
CA PRO A 314 -23.19 -15.46 12.12
C PRO A 314 -22.41 -16.42 13.01
N GLY A 315 -22.27 -16.10 14.30
CA GLY A 315 -21.61 -16.91 15.31
C GLY A 315 -20.10 -16.76 15.41
N GLY A 316 -19.47 -15.72 14.83
CA GLY A 316 -18.03 -15.49 14.99
C GLY A 316 -17.44 -14.46 14.03
N ALA A 317 -16.14 -14.52 13.82
CA ALA A 317 -15.41 -13.71 12.86
C ALA A 317 -14.84 -14.57 11.73
N GLU A 318 -14.64 -13.94 10.59
CA GLU A 318 -14.02 -14.51 9.40
C GLU A 318 -12.89 -13.61 8.91
N LEU A 319 -11.71 -14.19 8.77
CA LEU A 319 -10.56 -13.51 8.16
C LEU A 319 -10.22 -14.20 6.84
N THR A 320 -10.11 -13.41 5.78
CA THR A 320 -9.83 -13.90 4.43
C THR A 320 -8.51 -13.36 3.93
N MET A 321 -7.56 -14.25 3.66
CA MET A 321 -6.29 -13.95 3.00
C MET A 321 -6.38 -14.40 1.53
N LYS A 322 -6.03 -13.51 0.61
CA LYS A 322 -5.93 -13.80 -0.82
C LYS A 322 -4.51 -13.51 -1.29
N LEU A 323 -3.90 -14.45 -1.99
CA LEU A 323 -2.62 -14.30 -2.65
C LEU A 323 -2.86 -14.40 -4.16
N TYR A 324 -2.70 -13.29 -4.87
CA TYR A 324 -3.02 -13.21 -6.29
C TYR A 324 -1.92 -13.84 -7.13
N LYS A 325 -2.33 -14.60 -8.14
CA LYS A 325 -1.41 -15.10 -9.16
C LYS A 325 -0.95 -13.89 -9.96
N GLY A 326 0.37 -13.70 -10.11
CA GLY A 326 0.89 -12.64 -10.95
C GLY A 326 0.29 -12.76 -12.36
N ILE A 327 -0.04 -11.63 -12.97
CA ILE A 327 -0.40 -11.60 -14.39
C ILE A 327 0.84 -12.08 -15.14
N VAL A 328 0.71 -13.22 -15.81
CA VAL A 328 1.73 -13.78 -16.69
C VAL A 328 1.80 -12.92 -17.95
#